data_91bb057696c9f9737883aae485e1ecc4
#
_entry.id   91bb057696c9f9737883aae485e1ecc4
#
_cell.length_a   1.000
_cell.length_b   1.000
_cell.length_c   1.000
_cell.angle_alpha   90.00
_cell.angle_beta   90.00
_cell.angle_gamma   90.00
#
_symmetry.space_group_name_H-M   'P 1'
#
loop_
_entity.id
_entity.type
_entity.pdbx_description
1 polymer ?
#
loop_
_entity_poly.entity_id
_entity_poly.type
_entity_poly.pdbx_seq_one_letter_code
_entity_poly.pdbx_strand_id
1 'polypeptide(L)'
;MKAVCWYGAEDVRVERVPDPTILNPRDAIVRVTRTAICGSDLHLYGGFIPAMKGGDILGHEFMGEVVEVGKAITGLTRGDRVVVPFAIACGRCFFCERELWSLCDNSNPNASMVEKVYGYSGAGLFGYSHLYGGYAGGQAEYVRVPFADVGALKVPDSVDDEQALFLSDIFPTGYMAAENCNIQSGDVVAVWGCGPVGQFAIRSAYMLGAERVIAIDRFPERLHMAESLGKAEVINYEDLDAVDELKERTGGRGPDACIDAVGMEAHGTGVSALYDRAKQAVHLETDRPTALRDAIQACRKGGTLSIPGVYGGYIDKVPLGAAFAKGLTMRMGQTHVHRYMRPLLNRIQRDEIDPSFVITHRMALDDAPRGYQMFRDKEDECIKVVLRP
;
A
#
# COMPACT_ATOMS: atom_id res chain seq x y z
N MET A 1 -8.04 15.64 20.97
CA MET A 1 -7.29 15.81 19.71
C MET A 1 -8.22 15.92 18.52
N LYS A 2 -7.77 16.47 17.38
CA LYS A 2 -8.45 16.36 16.10
C LYS A 2 -8.09 15.04 15.42
N ALA A 3 -9.04 14.44 14.69
CA ALA A 3 -8.83 13.23 13.92
C ALA A 3 -9.80 13.15 12.72
N VAL A 4 -9.40 12.45 11.66
CA VAL A 4 -10.26 12.10 10.52
C VAL A 4 -11.02 10.85 10.86
N CYS A 5 -12.34 10.97 10.98
CA CYS A 5 -13.25 9.91 11.40
C CYS A 5 -14.15 9.47 10.26
N TRP A 6 -14.33 8.17 10.08
CA TRP A 6 -15.24 7.57 9.11
C TRP A 6 -16.66 7.43 9.66
N TYR A 7 -17.68 7.78 8.87
CA TYR A 7 -19.11 7.66 9.27
C TYR A 7 -19.97 6.89 8.27
N GLY A 8 -19.40 6.48 7.15
CA GLY A 8 -20.12 5.79 6.09
C GLY A 8 -19.41 5.93 4.75
N ALA A 9 -19.97 5.32 3.72
CA ALA A 9 -19.46 5.48 2.36
C ALA A 9 -19.48 6.96 1.96
N GLU A 10 -18.34 7.45 1.52
CA GLU A 10 -18.10 8.84 1.11
C GLU A 10 -18.30 9.89 2.23
N ASP A 11 -18.33 9.46 3.48
CA ASP A 11 -18.51 10.34 4.64
C ASP A 11 -17.33 10.20 5.62
N VAL A 12 -16.36 11.09 5.48
CA VAL A 12 -15.26 11.28 6.44
C VAL A 12 -15.30 12.71 6.96
N ARG A 13 -15.03 12.87 8.26
CA ARG A 13 -15.13 14.15 8.95
C ARG A 13 -13.94 14.37 9.84
N VAL A 14 -13.52 15.62 10.00
CA VAL A 14 -12.53 15.98 11.03
C VAL A 14 -13.26 16.37 12.30
N GLU A 15 -13.02 15.63 13.37
CA GLU A 15 -13.70 15.82 14.62
C GLU A 15 -12.74 15.90 15.81
N ARG A 16 -13.26 16.40 16.95
CA ARG A 16 -12.55 16.35 18.23
C ARG A 16 -12.92 15.06 18.95
N VAL A 17 -11.91 14.24 19.17
CA VAL A 17 -12.02 12.95 19.88
C VAL A 17 -11.11 12.96 21.12
N PRO A 18 -11.31 12.05 22.08
CA PRO A 18 -10.39 11.91 23.23
C PRO A 18 -8.96 11.64 22.77
N ASP A 19 -7.99 12.15 23.54
CA ASP A 19 -6.58 11.85 23.29
C ASP A 19 -6.29 10.38 23.62
N PRO A 20 -5.37 9.73 22.86
CA PRO A 20 -4.98 8.36 23.15
C PRO A 20 -4.18 8.28 24.46
N THR A 21 -4.26 7.13 25.14
CA THR A 21 -3.52 6.85 26.37
C THR A 21 -2.75 5.54 26.26
N ILE A 22 -1.70 5.37 27.08
CA ILE A 22 -0.99 4.09 27.20
C ILE A 22 -1.94 3.05 27.80
N LEU A 23 -2.21 1.97 27.05
CA LEU A 23 -3.05 0.85 27.50
C LEU A 23 -2.21 -0.35 27.94
N ASN A 24 -1.04 -0.54 27.30
CA ASN A 24 -0.14 -1.65 27.58
C ASN A 24 1.30 -1.17 27.82
N PRO A 25 2.11 -1.93 28.55
CA PRO A 25 3.48 -1.54 28.85
C PRO A 25 4.40 -1.35 27.64
N ARG A 26 4.03 -1.90 26.47
CA ARG A 26 4.78 -1.80 25.21
C ARG A 26 4.14 -0.82 24.22
N ASP A 27 3.26 0.05 24.67
CA ASP A 27 2.68 1.12 23.86
C ASP A 27 3.56 2.37 23.88
N ALA A 28 3.48 3.17 22.83
CA ALA A 28 3.91 4.56 22.82
C ALA A 28 2.77 5.47 22.33
N ILE A 29 2.80 6.74 22.71
CA ILE A 29 1.98 7.79 22.10
C ILE A 29 2.89 8.62 21.21
N VAL A 30 2.48 8.76 19.95
CA VAL A 30 3.17 9.54 18.93
C VAL A 30 2.32 10.76 18.59
N ARG A 31 2.91 11.96 18.68
CA ARG A 31 2.38 13.18 18.11
C ARG A 31 2.68 13.16 16.61
N VAL A 32 1.66 13.04 15.80
CA VAL A 32 1.81 12.92 14.35
C VAL A 32 2.29 14.24 13.75
N THR A 33 3.34 14.19 12.94
CA THR A 33 3.85 15.37 12.21
C THR A 33 3.48 15.32 10.75
N ARG A 34 3.37 14.11 10.18
CA ARG A 34 2.92 13.85 8.81
C ARG A 34 2.13 12.56 8.76
N THR A 35 1.06 12.58 7.99
CA THR A 35 0.28 11.40 7.62
C THR A 35 -0.16 11.52 6.16
N ALA A 36 -0.58 10.42 5.54
CA ALA A 36 -0.99 10.45 4.14
C ALA A 36 -2.30 9.70 3.91
N ILE A 37 -2.97 10.00 2.80
CA ILE A 37 -4.10 9.23 2.29
C ILE A 37 -3.55 8.17 1.33
N CYS A 38 -3.89 6.90 1.57
CA CYS A 38 -3.51 5.75 0.74
C CYS A 38 -4.65 5.33 -0.19
N GLY A 39 -4.32 4.61 -1.26
CA GLY A 39 -5.32 3.97 -2.12
C GLY A 39 -6.24 3.01 -1.35
N SER A 40 -5.72 2.28 -0.37
CA SER A 40 -6.50 1.38 0.47
C SER A 40 -7.46 2.10 1.43
N ASP A 41 -7.20 3.36 1.80
CA ASP A 41 -8.17 4.20 2.53
C ASP A 41 -9.40 4.50 1.67
N LEU A 42 -9.24 4.57 0.34
CA LEU A 42 -10.37 4.76 -0.58
C LEU A 42 -11.32 3.57 -0.59
N HIS A 43 -10.83 2.35 -0.32
CA HIS A 43 -11.70 1.18 -0.16
C HIS A 43 -12.62 1.32 1.06
N LEU A 44 -12.11 1.90 2.16
CA LEU A 44 -12.90 2.24 3.36
C LEU A 44 -13.86 3.38 3.06
N TYR A 45 -13.36 4.44 2.42
CA TYR A 45 -14.14 5.60 2.01
C TYR A 45 -15.28 5.22 1.06
N GLY A 46 -15.04 4.32 0.11
CA GLY A 46 -16.06 3.79 -0.80
C GLY A 46 -17.02 2.76 -0.17
N GLY A 47 -16.80 2.36 1.09
CA GLY A 47 -17.65 1.40 1.78
C GLY A 47 -17.50 -0.06 1.32
N PHE A 48 -16.38 -0.40 0.64
CA PHE A 48 -16.15 -1.76 0.12
C PHE A 48 -15.64 -2.73 1.20
N ILE A 49 -15.05 -2.24 2.27
CA ILE A 49 -14.48 -3.07 3.34
C ILE A 49 -15.48 -3.17 4.49
N PRO A 50 -15.87 -4.39 4.88
CA PRO A 50 -16.86 -4.59 5.96
C PRO A 50 -16.24 -4.32 7.35
N ALA A 51 -17.14 -4.26 8.36
CA ALA A 51 -16.80 -4.11 9.77
C ALA A 51 -16.15 -2.76 10.15
N MET A 52 -16.45 -1.70 9.41
CA MET A 52 -16.22 -0.33 9.85
C MET A 52 -17.32 0.14 10.81
N LYS A 53 -16.99 1.05 11.72
CA LYS A 53 -17.92 1.68 12.66
C LYS A 53 -17.82 3.20 12.57
N GLY A 54 -18.97 3.87 12.72
CA GLY A 54 -18.98 5.34 12.79
C GLY A 54 -18.08 5.85 13.90
N GLY A 55 -17.17 6.78 13.56
CA GLY A 55 -16.15 7.32 14.46
C GLY A 55 -14.78 6.62 14.41
N ASP A 56 -14.61 5.56 13.59
CA ASP A 56 -13.30 4.94 13.38
C ASP A 56 -12.31 5.96 12.79
N ILE A 57 -11.14 6.13 13.44
CA ILE A 57 -10.08 7.05 13.01
C ILE A 57 -9.26 6.38 11.92
N LEU A 58 -9.17 7.04 10.75
CA LEU A 58 -8.49 6.53 9.56
C LEU A 58 -6.98 6.80 9.58
N GLY A 59 -6.29 6.22 8.58
CA GLY A 59 -4.89 6.49 8.24
C GLY A 59 -3.91 5.48 8.82
N HIS A 60 -3.22 4.80 7.93
CA HIS A 60 -2.21 3.80 8.28
C HIS A 60 -0.79 4.20 7.84
N GLU A 61 -0.65 5.31 7.14
CA GLU A 61 0.64 5.92 6.79
C GLU A 61 0.88 7.14 7.67
N PHE A 62 1.79 7.05 8.64
CA PHE A 62 2.08 8.18 9.52
C PHE A 62 3.49 8.10 10.13
N MET A 63 3.96 9.27 10.54
CA MET A 63 5.14 9.45 11.35
C MET A 63 4.98 10.61 12.32
N GLY A 64 5.87 10.71 13.29
CA GLY A 64 5.82 11.80 14.26
C GLY A 64 6.87 11.70 15.35
N GLU A 65 6.62 12.38 16.44
CA GLU A 65 7.48 12.45 17.62
C GLU A 65 6.86 11.67 18.79
N VAL A 66 7.65 10.84 19.44
CA VAL A 66 7.25 10.12 20.64
C VAL A 66 7.04 11.11 21.79
N VAL A 67 5.83 11.17 22.35
CA VAL A 67 5.50 12.05 23.48
C VAL A 67 5.33 11.31 24.81
N GLU A 68 5.02 10.01 24.75
CA GLU A 68 4.90 9.14 25.91
C GLU A 68 5.29 7.70 25.55
N VAL A 69 5.89 6.97 26.48
CA VAL A 69 6.27 5.56 26.31
C VAL A 69 5.80 4.73 27.51
N GLY A 70 5.36 3.51 27.22
CA GLY A 70 5.01 2.53 28.24
C GLY A 70 6.25 2.00 28.97
N LYS A 71 6.06 1.52 30.19
CA LYS A 71 7.13 1.13 31.11
C LYS A 71 8.04 -0.01 30.66
N ALA A 72 7.64 -0.79 29.64
CA ALA A 72 8.44 -1.88 29.10
C ALA A 72 9.23 -1.48 27.83
N ILE A 73 9.07 -0.24 27.35
CA ILE A 73 9.81 0.28 26.20
C ILE A 73 11.23 0.67 26.66
N THR A 74 12.24 0.11 26.00
CA THR A 74 13.66 0.42 26.30
C THR A 74 14.38 1.10 25.13
N GLY A 75 13.86 0.98 23.92
CA GLY A 75 14.50 1.47 22.70
C GLY A 75 14.04 2.87 22.25
N LEU A 76 12.95 3.40 22.81
CA LEU A 76 12.38 4.70 22.46
C LEU A 76 12.34 5.62 23.68
N THR A 77 12.48 6.91 23.45
CA THR A 77 12.37 7.97 24.45
C THR A 77 11.50 9.12 23.91
N ARG A 78 10.95 9.92 24.82
CA ARG A 78 10.26 11.16 24.46
C ARG A 78 11.17 12.07 23.63
N GLY A 79 10.65 12.60 22.53
CA GLY A 79 11.39 13.43 21.58
C GLY A 79 11.96 12.66 20.39
N ASP A 80 11.99 11.32 20.43
CA ASP A 80 12.43 10.53 19.27
C ASP A 80 11.45 10.73 18.09
N ARG A 81 11.99 11.05 16.91
CA ARG A 81 11.25 11.03 15.66
C ARG A 81 11.14 9.61 15.17
N VAL A 82 9.94 9.17 14.84
CA VAL A 82 9.67 7.80 14.42
C VAL A 82 8.71 7.73 13.23
N VAL A 83 8.95 6.77 12.34
CA VAL A 83 7.98 6.31 11.34
C VAL A 83 7.44 4.95 11.77
N VAL A 84 6.13 4.73 11.58
CA VAL A 84 5.42 3.56 12.10
C VAL A 84 4.86 2.75 10.94
N PRO A 85 5.15 1.43 10.85
CA PRO A 85 4.62 0.57 9.79
C PRO A 85 3.11 0.37 9.94
N PHE A 86 2.40 0.26 8.84
CA PHE A 86 0.94 0.11 8.86
C PHE A 86 0.46 -1.17 9.58
N ALA A 87 1.25 -2.24 9.52
CA ALA A 87 0.96 -3.51 10.19
C ALA A 87 1.55 -3.53 11.61
N ILE A 88 0.77 -3.98 12.57
CA ILE A 88 1.18 -4.07 13.98
C ILE A 88 1.76 -5.46 14.24
N ALA A 89 2.97 -5.55 14.81
CA ALA A 89 3.65 -6.80 15.04
C ALA A 89 4.18 -6.95 16.47
N CYS A 90 4.04 -8.13 17.07
CA CYS A 90 4.45 -8.39 18.45
C CYS A 90 5.97 -8.65 18.61
N GLY A 91 6.67 -8.99 17.53
CA GLY A 91 8.12 -9.23 17.49
C GLY A 91 8.56 -10.62 17.96
N ARG A 92 7.67 -11.52 18.43
CA ARG A 92 8.06 -12.78 19.10
C ARG A 92 7.18 -14.00 18.80
N CYS A 93 6.20 -13.91 17.88
CA CYS A 93 5.45 -15.07 17.43
C CYS A 93 6.18 -15.78 16.29
N PHE A 94 5.70 -16.97 15.94
CA PHE A 94 6.28 -17.78 14.86
C PHE A 94 6.53 -16.98 13.57
N PHE A 95 5.60 -16.14 13.18
CA PHE A 95 5.69 -15.33 11.96
C PHE A 95 6.65 -14.16 12.12
N CYS A 96 6.60 -13.41 13.24
CA CYS A 96 7.52 -12.31 13.48
C CYS A 96 8.99 -12.74 13.53
N GLU A 97 9.30 -13.91 14.16
CA GLU A 97 10.64 -14.48 14.19
C GLU A 97 11.18 -14.92 12.82
N ARG A 98 10.29 -15.01 11.82
CA ARG A 98 10.61 -15.33 10.42
C ARG A 98 10.48 -14.13 9.49
N GLU A 99 10.42 -12.92 10.06
CA GLU A 99 10.26 -11.66 9.33
C GLU A 99 8.97 -11.59 8.48
N LEU A 100 7.95 -12.38 8.83
CA LEU A 100 6.63 -12.37 8.21
C LEU A 100 5.67 -11.49 9.03
N TRP A 101 6.05 -10.24 9.23
CA TRP A 101 5.45 -9.30 10.19
C TRP A 101 3.95 -9.05 9.96
N SER A 102 3.50 -8.98 8.70
CA SER A 102 2.09 -8.79 8.37
C SER A 102 1.19 -10.00 8.69
N LEU A 103 1.80 -11.10 9.15
CA LEU A 103 1.12 -12.34 9.55
C LEU A 103 1.18 -12.56 11.07
N CYS A 104 1.39 -11.50 11.86
CA CYS A 104 1.52 -11.61 13.32
C CYS A 104 0.28 -12.21 13.99
N ASP A 105 0.45 -13.30 14.74
CA ASP A 105 -0.65 -13.98 15.47
C ASP A 105 -1.22 -13.19 16.65
N ASN A 106 -0.44 -12.24 17.21
CA ASN A 106 -0.76 -11.65 18.50
C ASN A 106 -1.23 -10.20 18.42
N SER A 107 -1.33 -9.62 17.24
CA SER A 107 -1.67 -8.19 17.12
C SER A 107 -3.11 -7.92 16.72
N ASN A 108 -3.86 -8.91 16.21
CA ASN A 108 -5.27 -8.73 15.87
C ASN A 108 -6.17 -9.27 17.00
N PRO A 109 -6.80 -8.40 17.83
CA PRO A 109 -7.71 -8.83 18.89
C PRO A 109 -9.02 -9.43 18.34
N ASN A 110 -9.33 -9.23 17.06
CA ASN A 110 -10.53 -9.71 16.38
C ASN A 110 -10.22 -10.88 15.43
N ALA A 111 -9.13 -11.62 15.65
CA ALA A 111 -8.67 -12.72 14.80
C ALA A 111 -9.79 -13.70 14.42
N SER A 112 -10.65 -14.07 15.36
CA SER A 112 -11.77 -14.99 15.11
C SER A 112 -12.80 -14.50 14.08
N MET A 113 -12.88 -13.21 13.80
CA MET A 113 -13.73 -12.68 12.73
C MET A 113 -13.14 -12.99 11.36
N VAL A 114 -11.84 -12.79 11.21
CA VAL A 114 -11.09 -13.00 9.95
C VAL A 114 -10.94 -14.50 9.68
N GLU A 115 -10.70 -15.31 10.71
CA GLU A 115 -10.58 -16.77 10.62
C GLU A 115 -11.83 -17.42 10.02
N LYS A 116 -13.01 -16.87 10.27
CA LYS A 116 -14.25 -17.36 9.65
C LYS A 116 -14.32 -17.14 8.15
N VAL A 117 -13.60 -16.15 7.63
CA VAL A 117 -13.61 -15.78 6.21
C VAL A 117 -12.43 -16.42 5.46
N TYR A 118 -11.24 -16.34 6.02
CA TYR A 118 -10.00 -16.74 5.34
C TYR A 118 -9.34 -18.00 5.93
N GLY A 119 -9.91 -18.57 7.00
CA GLY A 119 -9.32 -19.72 7.70
C GLY A 119 -8.20 -19.38 8.67
N TYR A 120 -7.69 -18.15 8.67
CA TYR A 120 -6.69 -17.66 9.62
C TYR A 120 -6.72 -16.13 9.66
N SER A 121 -6.04 -15.53 10.67
CA SER A 121 -5.91 -14.08 10.80
C SER A 121 -4.49 -13.62 10.52
N GLY A 122 -4.36 -12.46 9.86
CA GLY A 122 -3.11 -11.70 9.79
C GLY A 122 -2.97 -10.71 10.95
N ALA A 123 -1.96 -9.85 10.84
CA ALA A 123 -1.67 -8.79 11.81
C ALA A 123 -2.81 -7.77 11.93
N GLY A 124 -2.85 -7.08 13.07
CA GLY A 124 -3.64 -5.86 13.23
C GLY A 124 -3.10 -4.73 12.35
N LEU A 125 -4.00 -3.85 11.88
CA LEU A 125 -3.65 -2.70 11.03
C LEU A 125 -4.12 -1.40 11.68
N PHE A 126 -3.34 -0.35 11.55
CA PHE A 126 -3.77 0.99 11.94
C PHE A 126 -4.82 1.54 11.00
N GLY A 127 -5.78 2.30 11.51
CA GLY A 127 -6.74 3.07 10.71
C GLY A 127 -7.50 2.27 9.68
N TYR A 128 -7.76 0.99 9.96
CA TYR A 128 -8.44 0.07 9.08
C TYR A 128 -9.61 -0.62 9.80
N SER A 129 -10.33 -1.53 9.13
CA SER A 129 -11.56 -2.11 9.66
C SER A 129 -11.34 -3.00 10.89
N HIS A 130 -12.43 -3.24 11.63
CA HIS A 130 -12.41 -4.13 12.80
C HIS A 130 -12.05 -5.59 12.48
N LEU A 131 -12.08 -6.01 11.21
CA LEU A 131 -11.50 -7.29 10.79
C LEU A 131 -10.00 -7.38 11.13
N TYR A 132 -9.30 -6.25 11.09
CA TYR A 132 -7.87 -6.16 11.37
C TYR A 132 -7.58 -5.45 12.70
N GLY A 133 -8.52 -5.57 13.65
CA GLY A 133 -8.33 -5.12 15.03
C GLY A 133 -9.03 -3.82 15.41
N GLY A 134 -9.42 -2.98 14.46
CA GLY A 134 -10.08 -1.69 14.73
C GLY A 134 -9.19 -0.71 15.49
N TYR A 135 -7.90 -0.71 15.21
CA TYR A 135 -6.96 0.25 15.80
C TYR A 135 -7.15 1.63 15.19
N ALA A 136 -7.14 2.65 16.04
CA ALA A 136 -7.15 4.04 15.59
C ALA A 136 -5.94 4.32 14.68
N GLY A 137 -6.17 5.07 13.61
CA GLY A 137 -5.15 5.46 12.63
C GLY A 137 -4.41 6.73 12.99
N GLY A 138 -3.45 7.09 12.14
CA GLY A 138 -2.59 8.27 12.30
C GLY A 138 -3.06 9.50 11.52
N GLN A 139 -4.23 9.50 10.89
CA GLN A 139 -4.83 10.75 10.38
C GLN A 139 -5.46 11.52 11.56
N ALA A 140 -4.62 11.86 12.54
CA ALA A 140 -4.95 12.49 13.81
C ALA A 140 -3.75 13.26 14.36
N GLU A 141 -3.98 14.14 15.35
CA GLU A 141 -2.88 14.85 16.03
C GLU A 141 -1.99 13.90 16.86
N TYR A 142 -2.58 12.82 17.42
CA TYR A 142 -1.88 11.82 18.21
C TYR A 142 -2.38 10.42 17.88
N VAL A 143 -1.51 9.42 18.03
CA VAL A 143 -1.84 8.01 17.86
C VAL A 143 -1.16 7.14 18.90
N ARG A 144 -1.88 6.13 19.42
CA ARG A 144 -1.30 5.08 20.26
C ARG A 144 -0.70 4.00 19.36
N VAL A 145 0.56 3.69 19.56
CA VAL A 145 1.31 2.67 18.82
C VAL A 145 1.53 1.45 19.73
N PRO A 146 0.79 0.35 19.53
CA PRO A 146 1.04 -0.91 20.22
C PRO A 146 2.36 -1.55 19.78
N PHE A 147 3.05 -2.23 20.70
CA PHE A 147 4.34 -2.87 20.42
C PHE A 147 5.35 -1.91 19.76
N ALA A 148 5.40 -0.67 20.25
CA ALA A 148 6.21 0.38 19.68
C ALA A 148 7.73 0.08 19.69
N ASP A 149 8.18 -0.76 20.61
CA ASP A 149 9.55 -1.31 20.67
C ASP A 149 9.91 -2.19 19.46
N VAL A 150 8.92 -2.63 18.69
CA VAL A 150 9.10 -3.44 17.47
C VAL A 150 8.77 -2.64 16.21
N GLY A 151 7.64 -1.91 16.23
CA GLY A 151 7.10 -1.25 15.05
C GLY A 151 7.76 0.11 14.75
N ALA A 152 8.01 0.94 15.78
CA ALA A 152 8.49 2.30 15.54
C ALA A 152 9.98 2.35 15.16
N LEU A 153 10.27 2.82 13.95
CA LEU A 153 11.62 3.03 13.46
C LEU A 153 12.06 4.47 13.73
N LYS A 154 13.16 4.66 14.48
CA LYS A 154 13.75 6.01 14.66
C LYS A 154 14.25 6.57 13.34
N VAL A 155 13.89 7.83 13.10
CA VAL A 155 14.31 8.61 11.93
C VAL A 155 15.39 9.59 12.34
N PRO A 156 16.58 9.59 11.74
CA PRO A 156 17.64 10.54 12.04
C PRO A 156 17.30 11.96 11.54
N ASP A 157 17.91 12.97 12.15
CA ASP A 157 17.67 14.39 11.81
C ASP A 157 18.05 14.74 10.36
N SER A 158 18.92 13.94 9.76
CA SER A 158 19.36 14.11 8.36
C SER A 158 18.28 13.73 7.33
N VAL A 159 17.18 13.11 7.74
CA VAL A 159 16.09 12.68 6.86
C VAL A 159 14.84 13.49 7.19
N ASP A 160 14.25 14.11 6.16
CA ASP A 160 13.02 14.90 6.30
C ASP A 160 11.80 14.01 6.62
N ASP A 161 10.79 14.59 7.28
CA ASP A 161 9.55 13.89 7.62
C ASP A 161 8.82 13.35 6.38
N GLU A 162 8.78 14.12 5.29
CA GLU A 162 8.10 13.69 4.07
C GLU A 162 8.86 12.58 3.33
N GLN A 163 10.19 12.54 3.46
CA GLN A 163 11.00 11.42 2.95
C GLN A 163 10.78 10.15 3.77
N ALA A 164 10.72 10.28 5.10
CA ALA A 164 10.58 9.15 6.00
C ALA A 164 9.16 8.58 6.03
N LEU A 165 8.13 9.41 5.81
CA LEU A 165 6.71 9.02 5.89
C LEU A 165 6.39 7.76 5.11
N PHE A 166 6.92 7.64 3.90
CA PHE A 166 6.58 6.54 2.99
C PHE A 166 7.24 5.20 3.34
N LEU A 167 8.14 5.20 4.33
CA LEU A 167 8.63 3.96 4.94
C LEU A 167 7.55 3.23 5.76
N SER A 168 6.45 3.91 6.07
CA SER A 168 5.32 3.31 6.80
C SER A 168 4.54 2.29 5.98
N ASP A 169 4.51 2.43 4.63
CA ASP A 169 3.74 1.56 3.73
C ASP A 169 4.28 1.53 2.29
N ILE A 170 3.95 2.55 1.48
CA ILE A 170 3.98 2.45 0.01
C ILE A 170 5.38 2.23 -0.59
N PHE A 171 6.44 2.73 0.03
CA PHE A 171 7.79 2.45 -0.44
C PHE A 171 8.20 0.99 -0.13
N PRO A 172 8.10 0.47 1.11
CA PRO A 172 8.23 -0.97 1.38
C PRO A 172 7.36 -1.86 0.49
N THR A 173 6.12 -1.45 0.22
CA THR A 173 5.18 -2.21 -0.60
C THR A 173 5.63 -2.29 -2.05
N GLY A 174 6.03 -1.17 -2.65
CA GLY A 174 6.59 -1.16 -3.99
C GLY A 174 7.93 -1.90 -4.09
N TYR A 175 8.76 -1.82 -3.03
CA TYR A 175 10.04 -2.54 -2.98
C TYR A 175 9.83 -4.06 -2.88
N MET A 176 8.96 -4.53 -1.98
CA MET A 176 8.61 -5.95 -1.88
C MET A 176 7.99 -6.48 -3.18
N ALA A 177 7.18 -5.66 -3.85
CA ALA A 177 6.59 -6.03 -5.14
C ALA A 177 7.68 -6.33 -6.19
N ALA A 178 8.69 -5.49 -6.27
CA ALA A 178 9.83 -5.69 -7.17
C ALA A 178 10.75 -6.85 -6.69
N GLU A 179 11.01 -6.97 -5.39
CA GLU A 179 11.81 -8.08 -4.83
C GLU A 179 11.16 -9.44 -5.10
N ASN A 180 9.83 -9.53 -5.02
CA ASN A 180 9.07 -10.74 -5.34
C ASN A 180 9.27 -11.20 -6.79
N CYS A 181 9.61 -10.30 -7.70
CA CYS A 181 9.89 -10.62 -9.10
C CYS A 181 11.21 -11.37 -9.29
N ASN A 182 12.11 -11.38 -8.30
CA ASN A 182 13.44 -11.99 -8.39
C ASN A 182 14.23 -11.51 -9.62
N ILE A 183 14.23 -10.19 -9.83
CA ILE A 183 14.77 -9.50 -11.00
C ILE A 183 16.24 -9.85 -11.21
N GLN A 184 16.59 -10.18 -12.46
CA GLN A 184 17.96 -10.42 -12.90
C GLN A 184 18.40 -9.31 -13.85
N SER A 185 19.70 -9.17 -14.02
CA SER A 185 20.26 -8.23 -15.02
C SER A 185 19.76 -8.61 -16.43
N GLY A 186 19.25 -7.65 -17.17
CA GLY A 186 18.66 -7.84 -18.49
C GLY A 186 17.15 -8.09 -18.50
N ASP A 187 16.50 -8.21 -17.32
CA ASP A 187 15.08 -8.43 -17.23
C ASP A 187 14.26 -7.18 -17.59
N VAL A 188 13.13 -7.43 -18.26
CA VAL A 188 12.08 -6.46 -18.52
C VAL A 188 10.92 -6.68 -17.55
N VAL A 189 10.58 -5.66 -16.79
CA VAL A 189 9.50 -5.70 -15.78
C VAL A 189 8.32 -4.84 -16.26
N ALA A 190 7.12 -5.40 -16.27
CA ALA A 190 5.90 -4.65 -16.55
C ALA A 190 5.14 -4.34 -15.25
N VAL A 191 4.65 -3.11 -15.07
CA VAL A 191 3.95 -2.65 -13.87
C VAL A 191 2.59 -2.09 -14.26
N TRP A 192 1.52 -2.78 -13.85
CA TRP A 192 0.15 -2.29 -13.98
C TRP A 192 -0.21 -1.42 -12.79
N GLY A 193 -0.70 -0.20 -13.08
CA GLY A 193 -1.03 0.81 -12.08
C GLY A 193 0.17 1.68 -11.72
N CYS A 194 0.13 2.94 -12.16
CA CYS A 194 1.14 3.95 -11.83
C CYS A 194 0.68 4.88 -10.68
N GLY A 195 -0.15 4.35 -9.76
CA GLY A 195 -0.47 5.00 -8.49
C GLY A 195 0.76 5.01 -7.55
N PRO A 196 0.62 5.50 -6.31
CA PRO A 196 1.76 5.65 -5.39
C PRO A 196 2.60 4.37 -5.23
N VAL A 197 1.96 3.22 -5.01
CA VAL A 197 2.67 1.92 -4.92
C VAL A 197 3.37 1.56 -6.23
N GLY A 198 2.70 1.78 -7.38
CA GLY A 198 3.28 1.51 -8.69
C GLY A 198 4.51 2.38 -8.99
N GLN A 199 4.48 3.66 -8.62
CA GLN A 199 5.64 4.55 -8.75
C GLN A 199 6.85 4.03 -7.97
N PHE A 200 6.63 3.55 -6.73
CA PHE A 200 7.71 2.93 -5.95
C PHE A 200 8.11 1.55 -6.50
N ALA A 201 7.19 0.77 -7.05
CA ALA A 201 7.53 -0.52 -7.69
C ALA A 201 8.42 -0.30 -8.93
N ILE A 202 8.12 0.70 -9.77
CA ILE A 202 8.94 1.10 -10.91
C ILE A 202 10.37 1.46 -10.48
N ARG A 203 10.50 2.37 -9.50
CA ARG A 203 11.80 2.79 -8.98
C ARG A 203 12.55 1.63 -8.35
N SER A 204 11.86 0.77 -7.60
CA SER A 204 12.45 -0.40 -6.95
C SER A 204 12.90 -1.46 -7.95
N ALA A 205 12.18 -1.66 -9.05
CA ALA A 205 12.59 -2.59 -10.11
C ALA A 205 13.95 -2.18 -10.70
N TYR A 206 14.18 -0.90 -10.98
CA TYR A 206 15.49 -0.40 -11.41
C TYR A 206 16.55 -0.54 -10.30
N MET A 207 16.21 -0.24 -9.05
CA MET A 207 17.15 -0.41 -7.92
C MET A 207 17.58 -1.88 -7.73
N LEU A 208 16.76 -2.82 -8.16
CA LEU A 208 17.02 -4.26 -8.10
C LEU A 208 17.64 -4.84 -9.39
N GLY A 209 17.89 -3.99 -10.40
CA GLY A 209 18.67 -4.37 -11.58
C GLY A 209 17.87 -4.66 -12.84
N ALA A 210 16.59 -4.29 -12.91
CA ALA A 210 15.82 -4.35 -14.16
C ALA A 210 16.52 -3.52 -15.25
N GLU A 211 16.63 -4.06 -16.45
CA GLU A 211 17.14 -3.33 -17.61
C GLU A 211 16.12 -2.33 -18.13
N ARG A 212 14.87 -2.74 -18.17
CA ARG A 212 13.75 -1.92 -18.63
C ARG A 212 12.54 -2.12 -17.73
N VAL A 213 11.78 -1.05 -17.51
CA VAL A 213 10.47 -1.12 -16.85
C VAL A 213 9.43 -0.50 -17.78
N ILE A 214 8.33 -1.21 -17.98
CA ILE A 214 7.19 -0.76 -18.80
C ILE A 214 6.01 -0.55 -17.85
N ALA A 215 5.57 0.69 -17.73
CA ALA A 215 4.51 1.11 -16.82
C ALA A 215 3.18 1.26 -17.58
N ILE A 216 2.12 0.68 -17.06
CA ILE A 216 0.81 0.62 -17.70
C ILE A 216 -0.23 1.31 -16.80
N ASP A 217 -0.86 2.37 -17.31
CA ASP A 217 -1.96 3.08 -16.66
C ASP A 217 -2.83 3.74 -17.73
N ARG A 218 -3.85 4.52 -17.35
CA ARG A 218 -4.67 5.34 -18.21
C ARG A 218 -4.58 6.84 -17.90
N PHE A 219 -4.12 7.18 -16.70
CA PHE A 219 -4.05 8.56 -16.24
C PHE A 219 -2.75 9.22 -16.73
N PRO A 220 -2.86 10.29 -17.58
CA PRO A 220 -1.68 10.92 -18.19
C PRO A 220 -0.67 11.42 -17.16
N GLU A 221 -1.12 12.00 -16.05
CA GLU A 221 -0.28 12.52 -14.97
C GLU A 221 0.53 11.42 -14.28
N ARG A 222 -0.06 10.24 -14.10
CA ARG A 222 0.62 9.08 -13.52
C ARG A 222 1.65 8.47 -14.46
N LEU A 223 1.29 8.36 -15.75
CA LEU A 223 2.21 7.93 -16.80
C LEU A 223 3.36 8.92 -16.97
N HIS A 224 3.07 10.22 -16.94
CA HIS A 224 4.11 11.24 -16.98
C HIS A 224 5.07 11.15 -15.80
N MET A 225 4.59 10.92 -14.57
CA MET A 225 5.46 10.70 -13.42
C MET A 225 6.31 9.43 -13.58
N ALA A 226 5.72 8.33 -14.06
CA ALA A 226 6.43 7.08 -14.31
C ALA A 226 7.54 7.22 -15.36
N GLU A 227 7.31 8.00 -16.42
CA GLU A 227 8.28 8.29 -17.46
C GLU A 227 9.37 9.28 -16.98
N SER A 228 8.96 10.46 -16.51
CA SER A 228 9.88 11.56 -16.20
C SER A 228 10.74 11.28 -14.95
N LEU A 229 10.14 10.79 -13.88
CA LEU A 229 10.81 10.50 -12.61
C LEU A 229 11.17 9.02 -12.44
N GLY A 230 10.32 8.11 -12.93
CA GLY A 230 10.54 6.67 -12.88
C GLY A 230 11.47 6.14 -13.96
N LYS A 231 11.67 6.88 -15.06
CA LYS A 231 12.40 6.45 -16.26
C LYS A 231 11.83 5.20 -16.93
N ALA A 232 10.53 4.93 -16.73
CA ALA A 232 9.85 3.82 -17.34
C ALA A 232 9.39 4.16 -18.77
N GLU A 233 9.32 3.17 -19.62
CA GLU A 233 8.51 3.23 -20.82
C GLU A 233 7.04 3.20 -20.41
N VAL A 234 6.16 3.89 -21.13
CA VAL A 234 4.75 3.97 -20.73
C VAL A 234 3.82 3.40 -21.80
N ILE A 235 2.72 2.81 -21.33
CA ILE A 235 1.59 2.37 -22.16
C ILE A 235 0.32 2.92 -21.53
N ASN A 236 -0.45 3.70 -22.32
CA ASN A 236 -1.82 4.02 -21.99
C ASN A 236 -2.74 2.93 -22.54
N TYR A 237 -3.36 2.15 -21.66
CA TYR A 237 -4.21 1.03 -22.08
C TYR A 237 -5.59 1.46 -22.64
N GLU A 238 -5.94 2.74 -22.60
CA GLU A 238 -7.10 3.27 -23.30
C GLU A 238 -6.82 3.49 -24.81
N ASP A 239 -5.54 3.70 -25.15
CA ASP A 239 -5.10 3.95 -26.53
C ASP A 239 -4.59 2.68 -27.24
N LEU A 240 -3.99 1.74 -26.47
CA LEU A 240 -3.30 0.55 -26.98
C LEU A 240 -3.70 -0.69 -26.18
N ASP A 241 -3.75 -1.86 -26.84
CA ASP A 241 -3.84 -3.13 -26.11
C ASP A 241 -2.53 -3.42 -25.38
N ALA A 242 -2.58 -3.38 -24.04
CA ALA A 242 -1.39 -3.50 -23.21
C ALA A 242 -0.68 -4.86 -23.39
N VAL A 243 -1.44 -5.96 -23.61
CA VAL A 243 -0.87 -7.30 -23.76
C VAL A 243 -0.12 -7.43 -25.09
N ASP A 244 -0.70 -6.92 -26.17
CA ASP A 244 -0.10 -6.99 -27.50
C ASP A 244 1.10 -6.05 -27.59
N GLU A 245 0.99 -4.84 -27.05
CA GLU A 245 2.08 -3.87 -27.00
C GLU A 245 3.29 -4.38 -26.20
N LEU A 246 3.05 -5.02 -25.04
CA LEU A 246 4.10 -5.64 -24.24
C LEU A 246 4.82 -6.75 -25.01
N LYS A 247 4.08 -7.59 -25.76
CA LYS A 247 4.69 -8.61 -26.61
C LYS A 247 5.56 -7.98 -27.70
N GLU A 248 5.06 -6.94 -28.37
CA GLU A 248 5.82 -6.25 -29.42
C GLU A 248 7.13 -5.68 -28.88
N ARG A 249 7.08 -4.93 -27.79
CA ARG A 249 8.26 -4.31 -27.14
C ARG A 249 9.26 -5.31 -26.56
N THR A 250 8.85 -6.57 -26.40
CA THR A 250 9.71 -7.67 -25.89
C THR A 250 10.01 -8.74 -26.93
N GLY A 251 9.88 -8.43 -28.23
CA GLY A 251 10.17 -9.34 -29.34
C GLY A 251 9.30 -10.60 -29.35
N GLY A 252 8.03 -10.51 -28.97
CA GLY A 252 7.05 -11.58 -28.93
C GLY A 252 7.10 -12.47 -27.69
N ARG A 253 8.12 -12.31 -26.83
CA ARG A 253 8.35 -13.17 -25.65
C ARG A 253 7.45 -12.82 -24.46
N GLY A 254 7.18 -11.56 -24.23
CA GLY A 254 6.56 -10.98 -23.05
C GLY A 254 7.59 -10.57 -21.97
N PRO A 255 7.19 -9.74 -20.99
CA PRO A 255 8.04 -9.32 -19.87
C PRO A 255 8.50 -10.50 -19.01
N ASP A 256 9.69 -10.39 -18.43
CA ASP A 256 10.27 -11.39 -17.52
C ASP A 256 9.51 -11.49 -16.21
N ALA A 257 9.04 -10.34 -15.71
CA ALA A 257 8.16 -10.25 -14.55
C ALA A 257 7.06 -9.19 -14.75
N CYS A 258 5.95 -9.40 -14.06
CA CYS A 258 4.80 -8.51 -14.07
C CYS A 258 4.38 -8.17 -12.64
N ILE A 259 4.04 -6.91 -12.37
CA ILE A 259 3.58 -6.42 -11.08
C ILE A 259 2.17 -5.87 -11.25
N ASP A 260 1.20 -6.41 -10.49
CA ASP A 260 -0.14 -5.87 -10.39
C ASP A 260 -0.25 -4.96 -9.16
N ALA A 261 -0.02 -3.66 -9.35
CA ALA A 261 -0.15 -2.63 -8.33
C ALA A 261 -1.53 -1.93 -8.35
N VAL A 262 -2.53 -2.54 -8.97
CA VAL A 262 -3.92 -2.03 -9.06
C VAL A 262 -4.83 -2.74 -8.07
N GLY A 263 -4.90 -4.07 -8.14
CA GLY A 263 -5.79 -4.87 -7.31
C GLY A 263 -7.27 -4.77 -7.72
N MET A 264 -8.17 -4.76 -6.72
CA MET A 264 -9.62 -4.85 -6.89
C MET A 264 -10.29 -3.69 -7.66
N GLU A 265 -9.61 -2.57 -7.82
CA GLU A 265 -10.16 -1.38 -8.51
C GLU A 265 -9.75 -1.30 -9.98
N ALA A 266 -9.24 -2.36 -10.58
CA ALA A 266 -8.82 -2.37 -11.97
C ALA A 266 -9.95 -1.94 -12.92
N HIS A 267 -9.63 -1.08 -13.88
CA HIS A 267 -10.50 -0.69 -14.98
C HIS A 267 -10.04 -1.37 -16.26
N GLY A 268 -10.99 -1.68 -17.15
CA GLY A 268 -10.72 -2.28 -18.45
C GLY A 268 -11.76 -1.88 -19.47
N THR A 269 -11.47 -2.09 -20.75
CA THR A 269 -12.32 -1.71 -21.89
C THR A 269 -13.05 -2.90 -22.51
N GLY A 270 -12.69 -4.14 -22.18
CA GLY A 270 -13.25 -5.35 -22.78
C GLY A 270 -14.58 -5.84 -22.18
N VAL A 271 -15.14 -6.90 -22.77
CA VAL A 271 -16.41 -7.54 -22.37
C VAL A 271 -16.36 -8.05 -20.91
N SER A 272 -15.21 -8.57 -20.47
CA SER A 272 -14.99 -9.01 -19.08
C SER A 272 -15.09 -7.85 -18.08
N ALA A 273 -14.56 -6.69 -18.44
CA ALA A 273 -14.63 -5.49 -17.60
C ALA A 273 -16.08 -4.96 -17.47
N LEU A 274 -16.87 -5.05 -18.53
CA LEU A 274 -18.29 -4.70 -18.49
C LEU A 274 -19.08 -5.66 -17.58
N TYR A 275 -18.77 -6.94 -17.63
CA TYR A 275 -19.38 -7.96 -16.76
C TYR A 275 -19.02 -7.71 -15.29
N ASP A 276 -17.77 -7.42 -14.97
CA ASP A 276 -17.32 -7.13 -13.61
C ASP A 276 -18.01 -5.86 -13.05
N ARG A 277 -18.14 -4.80 -13.88
CA ARG A 277 -18.89 -3.58 -13.50
C ARG A 277 -20.35 -3.87 -13.20
N ALA A 278 -21.00 -4.73 -14.00
CA ALA A 278 -22.39 -5.09 -13.78
C ALA A 278 -22.59 -5.87 -12.47
N LYS A 279 -21.67 -6.80 -12.15
CA LYS A 279 -21.69 -7.54 -10.88
C LYS A 279 -21.46 -6.62 -9.68
N GLN A 280 -20.51 -5.70 -9.77
CA GLN A 280 -20.24 -4.73 -8.71
C GLN A 280 -21.42 -3.81 -8.45
N ALA A 281 -22.12 -3.36 -9.48
CA ALA A 281 -23.32 -2.51 -9.35
C ALA A 281 -24.47 -3.19 -8.59
N VAL A 282 -24.51 -4.52 -8.58
CA VAL A 282 -25.53 -5.31 -7.82
C VAL A 282 -24.93 -5.98 -6.57
N HIS A 283 -23.74 -5.53 -6.13
CA HIS A 283 -23.02 -6.03 -4.93
C HIS A 283 -22.77 -7.55 -4.92
N LEU A 284 -22.70 -8.20 -6.08
CA LEU A 284 -22.37 -9.62 -6.20
C LEU A 284 -20.88 -9.91 -6.13
N GLU A 285 -20.06 -8.92 -6.49
CA GLU A 285 -18.59 -9.00 -6.48
C GLU A 285 -17.99 -7.60 -6.30
N THR A 286 -16.90 -7.47 -5.55
CA THR A 286 -16.21 -6.20 -5.34
C THR A 286 -14.96 -6.08 -6.20
N ASP A 287 -14.32 -7.19 -6.55
CA ASP A 287 -13.02 -7.23 -7.19
C ASP A 287 -13.11 -7.22 -8.72
N ARG A 288 -12.29 -6.38 -9.36
CA ARG A 288 -12.17 -6.27 -10.83
C ARG A 288 -10.75 -6.63 -11.24
N PRO A 289 -10.45 -7.90 -11.56
CA PRO A 289 -9.08 -8.37 -11.76
C PRO A 289 -8.56 -8.17 -13.20
N THR A 290 -8.90 -7.10 -13.90
CA THR A 290 -8.47 -6.88 -15.29
C THR A 290 -6.95 -6.82 -15.37
N ALA A 291 -6.28 -6.05 -14.51
CA ALA A 291 -4.82 -5.95 -14.49
C ALA A 291 -4.15 -7.31 -14.24
N LEU A 292 -4.68 -8.11 -13.30
CA LEU A 292 -4.20 -9.46 -13.03
C LEU A 292 -4.36 -10.39 -14.25
N ARG A 293 -5.50 -10.32 -14.95
CA ARG A 293 -5.74 -11.13 -16.16
C ARG A 293 -4.74 -10.77 -17.26
N ASP A 294 -4.53 -9.48 -17.50
CA ASP A 294 -3.60 -8.98 -18.53
C ASP A 294 -2.15 -9.34 -18.17
N ALA A 295 -1.76 -9.19 -16.90
CA ALA A 295 -0.44 -9.58 -16.41
C ALA A 295 -0.16 -11.08 -16.61
N ILE A 296 -1.14 -11.96 -16.34
CA ILE A 296 -1.03 -13.40 -16.63
C ILE A 296 -0.86 -13.64 -18.13
N GLN A 297 -1.60 -12.91 -18.99
CA GLN A 297 -1.54 -13.06 -20.44
C GLN A 297 -0.23 -12.53 -21.04
N ALA A 298 0.28 -11.42 -20.54
CA ALA A 298 1.48 -10.77 -21.05
C ALA A 298 2.78 -11.45 -20.61
N CYS A 299 2.86 -11.88 -19.35
CA CYS A 299 4.07 -12.45 -18.75
C CYS A 299 4.61 -13.62 -19.58
N ARG A 300 5.94 -13.69 -19.80
CA ARG A 300 6.57 -14.79 -20.53
C ARG A 300 6.41 -16.14 -19.82
N LYS A 301 6.67 -17.21 -20.54
CA LYS A 301 6.77 -18.56 -19.96
C LYS A 301 7.88 -18.61 -18.92
N GLY A 302 7.60 -19.24 -17.77
CA GLY A 302 8.52 -19.33 -16.64
C GLY A 302 8.77 -17.99 -15.93
N GLY A 303 7.99 -16.94 -16.23
CA GLY A 303 8.12 -15.63 -15.61
C GLY A 303 7.48 -15.55 -14.22
N THR A 304 7.60 -14.40 -13.58
CA THR A 304 7.08 -14.14 -12.23
C THR A 304 5.99 -13.08 -12.24
N LEU A 305 4.93 -13.32 -11.48
CA LEU A 305 3.85 -12.37 -11.24
C LEU A 305 3.86 -11.98 -9.75
N SER A 306 4.09 -10.70 -9.48
CA SER A 306 3.99 -10.11 -8.15
C SER A 306 2.68 -9.34 -8.01
N ILE A 307 1.92 -9.57 -6.92
CA ILE A 307 0.60 -9.01 -6.72
C ILE A 307 0.56 -8.29 -5.36
N PRO A 308 1.06 -7.05 -5.27
CA PRO A 308 0.87 -6.18 -4.11
C PRO A 308 -0.53 -5.57 -4.06
N GLY A 309 -1.24 -5.54 -5.19
CA GLY A 309 -2.61 -5.05 -5.27
C GLY A 309 -3.56 -5.81 -4.35
N VAL A 310 -4.42 -5.09 -3.63
CA VAL A 310 -5.35 -5.70 -2.66
C VAL A 310 -6.52 -6.34 -3.39
N TYR A 311 -6.79 -7.60 -3.03
CA TYR A 311 -8.01 -8.33 -3.39
C TYR A 311 -8.71 -8.77 -2.12
N GLY A 312 -9.99 -8.40 -1.97
CA GLY A 312 -10.73 -8.58 -0.71
C GLY A 312 -11.62 -9.81 -0.67
N GLY A 313 -11.84 -10.50 -1.79
CA GLY A 313 -12.82 -11.57 -1.87
C GLY A 313 -12.53 -12.65 -2.90
N TYR A 314 -13.60 -13.23 -3.43
CA TYR A 314 -13.53 -14.22 -4.50
C TYR A 314 -13.37 -13.51 -5.85
N ILE A 315 -12.43 -14.01 -6.65
CA ILE A 315 -12.16 -13.51 -8.00
C ILE A 315 -12.60 -14.57 -9.00
N ASP A 316 -13.45 -14.21 -9.95
CA ASP A 316 -13.79 -15.10 -11.06
C ASP A 316 -13.01 -14.79 -12.35
N LYS A 317 -13.12 -15.69 -13.33
CA LYS A 317 -12.54 -15.55 -14.66
C LYS A 317 -11.03 -15.23 -14.68
N VAL A 318 -10.29 -15.65 -13.66
CA VAL A 318 -8.82 -15.59 -13.70
C VAL A 318 -8.32 -16.71 -14.62
N PRO A 319 -7.45 -16.40 -15.63
CA PRO A 319 -6.96 -17.39 -16.60
C PRO A 319 -5.89 -18.32 -15.98
N LEU A 320 -6.23 -19.04 -14.91
CA LEU A 320 -5.32 -19.89 -14.16
C LEU A 320 -4.72 -21.00 -15.02
N GLY A 321 -5.48 -21.50 -16.03
CA GLY A 321 -4.95 -22.46 -17.01
C GLY A 321 -3.81 -21.89 -17.85
N ALA A 322 -3.85 -20.59 -18.17
CA ALA A 322 -2.74 -19.92 -18.86
C ALA A 322 -1.53 -19.77 -17.94
N ALA A 323 -1.74 -19.40 -16.69
CA ALA A 323 -0.67 -19.31 -15.70
C ALA A 323 0.01 -20.67 -15.49
N PHE A 324 -0.77 -21.75 -15.37
CA PHE A 324 -0.26 -23.12 -15.26
C PHE A 324 0.53 -23.55 -16.51
N ALA A 325 -0.03 -23.34 -17.72
CA ALA A 325 0.62 -23.73 -18.96
C ALA A 325 1.94 -22.96 -19.22
N LYS A 326 2.04 -21.72 -18.72
CA LYS A 326 3.25 -20.91 -18.80
C LYS A 326 4.26 -21.23 -17.69
N GLY A 327 3.89 -21.99 -16.67
CA GLY A 327 4.73 -22.25 -15.51
C GLY A 327 5.07 -20.98 -14.71
N LEU A 328 4.09 -20.08 -14.52
CA LEU A 328 4.32 -18.83 -13.80
C LEU A 328 4.56 -19.06 -12.31
N THR A 329 5.48 -18.29 -11.74
CA THR A 329 5.59 -18.09 -10.30
C THR A 329 4.68 -16.94 -9.90
N MET A 330 3.81 -17.13 -8.90
CA MET A 330 2.94 -16.07 -8.38
C MET A 330 3.28 -15.80 -6.92
N ARG A 331 3.54 -14.54 -6.57
CA ARG A 331 3.81 -14.08 -5.20
C ARG A 331 2.87 -12.93 -4.84
N MET A 332 2.22 -13.05 -3.69
CA MET A 332 1.24 -12.08 -3.23
C MET A 332 1.20 -12.01 -1.70
N GLY A 333 0.62 -10.97 -1.17
CA GLY A 333 0.37 -10.83 0.27
C GLY A 333 0.58 -9.40 0.76
N GLN A 334 0.14 -9.18 2.00
CA GLN A 334 0.39 -7.94 2.74
C GLN A 334 1.89 -7.75 2.98
N THR A 335 2.35 -6.52 2.82
CA THR A 335 3.78 -6.20 2.93
C THR A 335 4.31 -6.40 4.35
N HIS A 336 5.44 -7.08 4.45
CA HIS A 336 6.20 -7.23 5.69
C HIS A 336 7.05 -5.98 5.95
N VAL A 337 6.39 -4.82 6.15
CA VAL A 337 7.00 -3.47 6.17
C VAL A 337 8.24 -3.37 7.06
N HIS A 338 8.18 -3.95 8.26
CA HIS A 338 9.28 -3.93 9.24
C HIS A 338 10.61 -4.41 8.64
N ARG A 339 10.57 -5.41 7.77
CA ARG A 339 11.75 -5.97 7.10
C ARG A 339 12.47 -4.93 6.23
N TYR A 340 11.71 -4.06 5.61
CA TYR A 340 12.21 -3.13 4.58
C TYR A 340 12.55 -1.75 5.12
N MET A 341 11.94 -1.32 6.25
CA MET A 341 12.07 0.05 6.74
C MET A 341 13.52 0.47 6.94
N ARG A 342 14.33 -0.31 7.65
CA ARG A 342 15.72 0.04 7.93
C ARG A 342 16.60 0.03 6.68
N PRO A 343 16.58 -1.00 5.82
CA PRO A 343 17.33 -0.99 4.56
C PRO A 343 16.95 0.19 3.65
N LEU A 344 15.67 0.52 3.55
CA LEU A 344 15.20 1.63 2.70
C LEU A 344 15.54 3.00 3.31
N LEU A 345 15.47 3.16 4.64
CA LEU A 345 15.97 4.37 5.31
C LEU A 345 17.44 4.61 5.00
N ASN A 346 18.27 3.56 4.99
CA ASN A 346 19.68 3.67 4.64
C ASN A 346 19.89 4.13 3.17
N ARG A 347 19.00 3.75 2.25
CA ARG A 347 19.02 4.24 0.86
C ARG A 347 18.65 5.71 0.75
N ILE A 348 17.66 6.17 1.53
CA ILE A 348 17.30 7.60 1.62
C ILE A 348 18.50 8.40 2.14
N GLN A 349 19.15 7.94 3.21
CA GLN A 349 20.34 8.62 3.79
C GLN A 349 21.53 8.69 2.84
N ARG A 350 21.60 7.82 1.82
CA ARG A 350 22.64 7.83 0.79
C ARG A 350 22.22 8.54 -0.49
N ASP A 351 21.09 9.26 -0.47
CA ASP A 351 20.53 9.96 -1.61
C ASP A 351 20.27 9.05 -2.85
N GLU A 352 20.10 7.74 -2.63
CA GLU A 352 19.77 6.80 -3.71
C GLU A 352 18.33 7.00 -4.21
N ILE A 353 17.46 7.50 -3.35
CA ILE A 353 16.08 7.85 -3.66
C ILE A 353 15.58 8.93 -2.70
N ASP A 354 14.81 9.88 -3.23
CA ASP A 354 13.96 10.79 -2.45
C ASP A 354 12.50 10.32 -2.57
N PRO A 355 11.91 9.71 -1.53
CA PRO A 355 10.54 9.22 -1.57
C PRO A 355 9.47 10.31 -1.69
N SER A 356 9.80 11.56 -1.39
CA SER A 356 8.87 12.69 -1.48
C SER A 356 8.46 13.02 -2.92
N PHE A 357 9.12 12.45 -3.92
CA PHE A 357 8.81 12.64 -5.35
C PHE A 357 7.36 12.32 -5.71
N VAL A 358 6.70 11.44 -4.95
CA VAL A 358 5.33 11.00 -5.21
C VAL A 358 4.27 12.00 -4.73
N ILE A 359 4.66 12.97 -3.88
CA ILE A 359 3.73 13.94 -3.27
C ILE A 359 3.28 14.96 -4.30
N THR A 360 1.98 14.98 -4.60
CA THR A 360 1.38 16.04 -5.43
C THR A 360 0.66 17.08 -4.58
N HIS A 361 0.09 16.71 -3.44
CA HIS A 361 -0.72 17.58 -2.61
C HIS A 361 -0.29 17.55 -1.13
N ARG A 362 -0.19 18.75 -0.56
CA ARG A 362 0.06 18.98 0.87
C ARG A 362 -1.08 19.78 1.45
N MET A 363 -1.78 19.22 2.44
CA MET A 363 -3.00 19.81 2.99
C MET A 363 -2.95 19.82 4.52
N ALA A 364 -3.72 20.69 5.17
CA ALA A 364 -3.97 20.58 6.60
C ALA A 364 -4.88 19.38 6.90
N LEU A 365 -4.80 18.84 8.11
CA LEU A 365 -5.69 17.74 8.55
C LEU A 365 -7.17 18.14 8.38
N ASP A 366 -7.52 19.41 8.64
CA ASP A 366 -8.88 19.91 8.52
C ASP A 366 -9.44 19.79 7.07
N ASP A 367 -8.56 19.75 6.07
CA ASP A 367 -8.93 19.63 4.65
C ASP A 367 -9.00 18.17 4.18
N ALA A 368 -8.79 17.19 5.07
CA ALA A 368 -8.78 15.76 4.71
C ALA A 368 -10.02 15.32 3.93
N PRO A 369 -11.26 15.72 4.27
CA PRO A 369 -12.44 15.33 3.49
C PRO A 369 -12.33 15.72 2.01
N ARG A 370 -11.79 16.91 1.72
CA ARG A 370 -11.51 17.36 0.34
C ARG A 370 -10.39 16.53 -0.29
N GLY A 371 -9.35 16.20 0.49
CA GLY A 371 -8.25 15.33 0.05
C GLY A 371 -8.73 13.94 -0.40
N TYR A 372 -9.68 13.35 0.34
CA TYR A 372 -10.30 12.07 -0.02
C TYR A 372 -11.07 12.14 -1.34
N GLN A 373 -11.89 13.19 -1.52
CA GLN A 373 -12.63 13.39 -2.77
C GLN A 373 -11.69 13.56 -3.97
N MET A 374 -10.72 14.47 -3.84
CA MET A 374 -9.72 14.77 -4.88
C MET A 374 -8.95 13.51 -5.27
N PHE A 375 -8.50 12.72 -4.30
CA PHE A 375 -7.74 11.49 -4.56
C PHE A 375 -8.62 10.40 -5.19
N ARG A 376 -9.88 10.25 -4.75
CA ARG A 376 -10.84 9.32 -5.36
C ARG A 376 -11.14 9.69 -6.81
N ASP A 377 -11.46 10.96 -7.07
CA ASP A 377 -11.94 11.44 -8.36
C ASP A 377 -10.79 11.73 -9.33
N LYS A 378 -9.53 11.62 -8.87
CA LYS A 378 -8.30 11.93 -9.62
C LYS A 378 -8.30 13.38 -10.13
N GLU A 379 -8.87 14.30 -9.34
CA GLU A 379 -8.88 15.71 -9.64
C GLU A 379 -7.49 16.34 -9.43
N ASP A 380 -7.22 17.41 -10.16
CA ASP A 380 -6.03 18.25 -9.98
C ASP A 380 -4.71 17.45 -10.04
N GLU A 381 -4.65 16.44 -10.94
CA GLU A 381 -3.49 15.57 -11.13
C GLU A 381 -3.06 14.85 -9.83
N CYS A 382 -4.02 14.55 -8.94
CA CYS A 382 -3.74 14.01 -7.62
C CYS A 382 -3.22 12.58 -7.68
N ILE A 383 -1.97 12.37 -7.24
CA ILE A 383 -1.34 11.06 -7.09
C ILE A 383 -1.17 10.71 -5.62
N LYS A 384 -0.70 11.65 -4.78
CA LYS A 384 -0.52 11.43 -3.34
C LYS A 384 -0.81 12.68 -2.53
N VAL A 385 -1.66 12.52 -1.51
CA VAL A 385 -2.01 13.56 -0.55
C VAL A 385 -1.28 13.31 0.77
N VAL A 386 -0.53 14.29 1.24
CA VAL A 386 0.07 14.33 2.57
C VAL A 386 -0.68 15.34 3.42
N LEU A 387 -1.06 14.92 4.63
CA LEU A 387 -1.77 15.73 5.60
C LEU A 387 -0.84 16.14 6.74
N ARG A 388 -1.03 17.38 7.19
CA ARG A 388 -0.35 17.92 8.38
C ARG A 388 -1.40 18.15 9.48
N PRO A 389 -1.32 17.39 10.58
CA PRO A 389 -2.17 17.58 11.75
C PRO A 389 -1.92 18.89 12.50
#